data_44dfeec18900e5bd5f43e5694518d18d
#
_entry.id   44dfeec18900e5bd5f43e5694518d18d
#
_cell.length_a   1.000
_cell.length_b   1.000
_cell.length_c   1.000
_cell.angle_alpha   90.00
_cell.angle_beta   90.00
_cell.angle_gamma   90.00
#
_symmetry.space_group_name_H-M   'P 1'
#
loop_
_entity.id
_entity.type
_entity.pdbx_description
1 polymer ?
#
loop_
_entity_poly.entity_id
_entity_poly.type
_entity_poly.pdbx_seq_one_letter_code
_entity_poly.pdbx_strand_id
1 'polypeptide(L)'
;MKKLLILLALLLLALGLTACDWADSTPDEMHGFLDDIAGYFGSSQITDDDELIGTRKLSDDAYTGTYTSDCAGNTGRDVIFGGGSILNKTLSLEGQIMTESGSAVVRIRMNDEVIELEPDSDGHFDTELNILSGGNYIMIDYSDFAGSVELHSKYTDDPEHE
;
A
#
# COMPACT_ATOMS: atom_id res chain seq x y z
N MET A 1 14.67 -33.41 -33.23
CA MET A 1 15.63 -33.33 -32.12
C MET A 1 16.65 -32.18 -32.28
N LYS A 2 17.37 -32.05 -33.43
CA LYS A 2 18.33 -30.94 -33.63
C LYS A 2 17.76 -29.52 -33.48
N LYS A 3 16.54 -29.25 -33.99
CA LYS A 3 15.88 -27.93 -33.87
C LYS A 3 15.51 -27.58 -32.43
N LEU A 4 15.12 -28.57 -31.62
CA LEU A 4 14.80 -28.38 -30.20
C LEU A 4 16.06 -28.09 -29.38
N LEU A 5 17.17 -28.71 -29.67
CA LEU A 5 18.48 -28.46 -29.04
C LEU A 5 19.00 -27.05 -29.35
N ILE A 6 18.83 -26.59 -30.59
CA ILE A 6 19.22 -25.24 -31.00
C ILE A 6 18.33 -24.16 -30.27
N LEU A 7 17.04 -24.43 -30.15
CA LEU A 7 16.11 -23.52 -29.44
C LEU A 7 16.43 -23.42 -27.93
N LEU A 8 16.79 -24.57 -27.31
CA LEU A 8 17.17 -24.62 -25.91
C LEU A 8 18.52 -23.91 -25.69
N ALA A 9 19.50 -24.07 -26.62
CA ALA A 9 20.77 -23.37 -26.55
C ALA A 9 20.64 -21.86 -26.71
N LEU A 10 19.72 -21.39 -27.61
CA LEU A 10 19.41 -19.97 -27.78
C LEU A 10 18.72 -19.39 -26.55
N LEU A 11 17.83 -20.14 -25.90
CA LEU A 11 17.17 -19.74 -24.67
C LEU A 11 18.17 -19.62 -23.51
N LEU A 12 19.09 -20.56 -23.37
CA LEU A 12 20.17 -20.51 -22.37
C LEU A 12 21.16 -19.37 -22.63
N LEU A 13 21.42 -19.04 -23.89
CA LEU A 13 22.27 -17.90 -24.27
C LEU A 13 21.58 -16.57 -23.98
N ALA A 14 20.27 -16.47 -24.21
CA ALA A 14 19.48 -15.29 -23.88
C ALA A 14 19.42 -15.04 -22.38
N LEU A 15 19.25 -16.10 -21.58
CA LEU A 15 19.28 -16.02 -20.11
C LEU A 15 20.68 -15.66 -19.57
N GLY A 16 21.75 -16.09 -20.25
CA GLY A 16 23.13 -15.75 -19.88
C GLY A 16 23.51 -14.28 -20.17
N LEU A 17 22.88 -13.64 -21.16
CA LEU A 17 23.18 -12.25 -21.50
C LEU A 17 22.50 -11.25 -20.54
N THR A 18 21.39 -11.63 -19.90
CA THR A 18 20.70 -10.80 -18.88
C THR A 18 21.35 -10.95 -17.50
N ALA A 19 22.17 -11.99 -17.26
CA ALA A 19 22.84 -12.19 -15.98
C ALA A 19 24.03 -11.24 -15.76
N CYS A 20 24.55 -10.58 -16.80
CA CYS A 20 25.67 -9.65 -16.67
C CYS A 20 25.23 -8.29 -16.07
N ASP A 21 24.02 -7.81 -16.35
CA ASP A 21 23.52 -6.58 -15.76
C ASP A 21 23.11 -6.77 -14.27
N TRP A 22 22.80 -8.00 -13.88
CA TRP A 22 22.41 -8.33 -12.50
C TRP A 22 23.60 -8.47 -11.54
N ALA A 23 24.78 -8.69 -12.07
CA ALA A 23 26.00 -8.84 -11.26
C ALA A 23 26.55 -7.51 -10.75
N ASP A 24 26.15 -6.38 -11.35
CA ASP A 24 26.57 -5.03 -10.96
C ASP A 24 25.52 -4.30 -10.08
N SER A 25 24.33 -4.91 -9.84
CA SER A 25 23.32 -4.34 -8.96
C SER A 25 23.79 -4.37 -7.51
N THR A 26 23.70 -3.23 -6.84
CA THR A 26 23.97 -3.18 -5.39
C THR A 26 22.89 -3.97 -4.62
N PRO A 27 23.18 -4.48 -3.42
CA PRO A 27 22.15 -5.13 -2.60
C PRO A 27 20.89 -4.27 -2.41
N ASP A 28 21.05 -2.96 -2.27
CA ASP A 28 19.95 -2.00 -2.09
C ASP A 28 19.06 -1.90 -3.35
N GLU A 29 19.63 -1.84 -4.54
CA GLU A 29 18.87 -1.84 -5.80
C GLU A 29 18.08 -3.13 -6.00
N MET A 30 18.68 -4.29 -5.62
CA MET A 30 17.99 -5.58 -5.70
C MET A 30 16.85 -5.68 -4.68
N HIS A 31 17.03 -5.12 -3.47
CA HIS A 31 15.96 -5.04 -2.47
C HIS A 31 14.82 -4.15 -2.94
N GLY A 32 15.09 -2.98 -3.53
CA GLY A 32 14.07 -2.11 -4.10
C GLY A 32 13.25 -2.80 -5.19
N PHE A 33 13.92 -3.48 -6.13
CA PHE A 33 13.24 -4.22 -7.20
C PHE A 33 12.34 -5.37 -6.68
N LEU A 34 12.79 -6.09 -5.65
CA LEU A 34 11.98 -7.15 -5.04
C LEU A 34 10.81 -6.58 -4.25
N ASP A 35 10.97 -5.43 -3.61
CA ASP A 35 9.89 -4.72 -2.89
C ASP A 35 8.81 -4.22 -3.86
N ASP A 36 9.20 -3.67 -5.01
CA ASP A 36 8.28 -3.28 -6.08
C ASP A 36 7.46 -4.47 -6.62
N ILE A 37 8.10 -5.63 -6.81
CA ILE A 37 7.40 -6.85 -7.23
C ILE A 37 6.44 -7.31 -6.13
N ALA A 38 6.86 -7.33 -4.86
CA ALA A 38 6.00 -7.70 -3.74
C ALA A 38 4.82 -6.74 -3.62
N GLY A 39 5.06 -5.43 -3.79
CA GLY A 39 4.04 -4.39 -3.85
C GLY A 39 3.00 -4.64 -4.94
N TYR A 40 3.45 -4.98 -6.15
CA TYR A 40 2.56 -5.28 -7.28
C TYR A 40 1.65 -6.48 -6.99
N PHE A 41 2.18 -7.58 -6.45
CA PHE A 41 1.35 -8.74 -6.10
C PHE A 41 0.43 -8.48 -4.90
N GLY A 42 0.83 -7.63 -3.96
CA GLY A 42 0.02 -7.22 -2.81
C GLY A 42 -1.12 -6.26 -3.17
N SER A 43 -0.94 -5.42 -4.21
CA SER A 43 -1.93 -4.42 -4.62
C SER A 43 -3.27 -5.00 -5.10
N SER A 44 -3.32 -6.29 -5.45
CA SER A 44 -4.57 -6.97 -5.83
C SER A 44 -5.67 -6.99 -4.76
N GLN A 45 -5.37 -6.60 -3.52
CA GLN A 45 -6.34 -6.45 -2.42
C GLN A 45 -6.74 -4.99 -2.17
N ILE A 46 -6.13 -4.03 -2.87
CA ILE A 46 -6.51 -2.62 -2.80
C ILE A 46 -7.78 -2.44 -3.64
N THR A 47 -8.74 -1.69 -3.11
CA THR A 47 -9.97 -1.38 -3.84
C THR A 47 -9.63 -0.56 -5.09
N ASP A 48 -10.19 -0.92 -6.24
CA ASP A 48 -10.01 -0.17 -7.48
C ASP A 48 -10.60 1.24 -7.35
N ASP A 49 -9.99 2.25 -7.99
CA ASP A 49 -10.36 3.66 -7.80
C ASP A 49 -11.82 3.97 -8.17
N ASP A 50 -12.41 3.24 -9.10
CA ASP A 50 -13.81 3.36 -9.52
C ASP A 50 -14.80 2.62 -8.61
N GLU A 51 -14.31 1.78 -7.69
CA GLU A 51 -15.10 1.06 -6.70
C GLU A 51 -15.02 1.69 -5.30
N LEU A 52 -14.13 2.66 -5.09
CA LEU A 52 -14.00 3.37 -3.81
C LEU A 52 -15.26 4.17 -3.47
N ILE A 53 -15.64 4.14 -2.19
CA ILE A 53 -16.65 5.06 -1.63
C ILE A 53 -16.14 6.50 -1.66
N GLY A 54 -14.84 6.68 -1.39
CA GLY A 54 -14.16 7.97 -1.45
C GLY A 54 -13.30 8.15 -2.69
N THR A 55 -12.32 9.03 -2.57
CA THR A 55 -11.36 9.35 -3.63
C THR A 55 -9.95 9.24 -3.08
N ARG A 56 -9.12 8.43 -3.73
CA ARG A 56 -7.71 8.25 -3.42
C ARG A 56 -6.83 8.98 -4.42
N LYS A 57 -5.70 9.53 -3.94
CA LYS A 57 -4.59 10.03 -4.76
C LYS A 57 -3.31 9.48 -4.19
N LEU A 58 -2.68 8.56 -4.93
CA LEU A 58 -1.37 8.03 -4.58
C LEU A 58 -0.29 9.08 -4.81
N SER A 59 0.79 9.04 -4.02
CA SER A 59 2.01 9.82 -4.22
C SER A 59 3.15 8.96 -4.75
N ASP A 60 4.06 8.49 -3.89
CA ASP A 60 5.27 7.80 -4.36
C ASP A 60 5.01 6.33 -4.71
N ASP A 61 4.13 5.69 -3.96
CA ASP A 61 3.76 4.29 -4.16
C ASP A 61 2.34 3.99 -3.62
N ALA A 62 1.99 2.70 -3.54
CA ALA A 62 0.68 2.26 -3.04
C ALA A 62 0.48 2.46 -1.53
N TYR A 63 1.52 2.82 -0.78
CA TYR A 63 1.43 3.06 0.67
C TYR A 63 1.19 4.52 1.02
N THR A 64 1.49 5.45 0.11
CA THR A 64 1.51 6.88 0.38
C THR A 64 0.52 7.66 -0.48
N GLY A 65 -0.03 8.73 0.10
CA GLY A 65 -0.99 9.57 -0.60
C GLY A 65 -2.07 10.16 0.30
N THR A 66 -3.16 10.58 -0.32
CA THR A 66 -4.33 11.12 0.35
C THR A 66 -5.60 10.36 -0.02
N TYR A 67 -6.53 10.31 0.91
CA TYR A 67 -7.86 9.78 0.72
C TYR A 67 -8.88 10.72 1.34
N THR A 68 -9.99 10.95 0.64
CA THR A 68 -11.11 11.76 1.14
C THR A 68 -12.42 11.09 0.79
N SER A 69 -13.41 11.14 1.68
CA SER A 69 -14.78 10.76 1.38
C SER A 69 -15.76 11.75 1.99
N ASP A 70 -16.92 11.91 1.32
CA ASP A 70 -18.09 12.64 1.80
C ASP A 70 -19.29 11.71 1.63
N CYS A 71 -19.82 11.23 2.74
CA CYS A 71 -20.75 10.11 2.81
C CYS A 71 -22.13 10.59 3.31
N ALA A 72 -23.18 9.99 2.75
CA ALA A 72 -24.56 10.27 3.10
C ALA A 72 -25.35 8.98 3.46
N GLY A 73 -24.75 8.13 4.32
CA GLY A 73 -25.30 6.84 4.72
C GLY A 73 -24.65 5.66 4.00
N ASN A 74 -23.34 5.75 3.73
CA ASN A 74 -22.62 4.69 3.03
C ASN A 74 -22.29 3.52 3.95
N THR A 75 -22.30 2.31 3.38
CA THR A 75 -21.86 1.06 4.04
C THR A 75 -20.95 0.31 3.08
N GLY A 76 -19.81 -0.15 3.59
CA GLY A 76 -18.81 -0.87 2.79
C GLY A 76 -17.42 -0.77 3.36
N ARG A 77 -16.44 -1.19 2.58
CA ARG A 77 -15.03 -1.12 2.93
C ARG A 77 -14.23 -0.59 1.73
N ASP A 78 -13.40 0.39 2.00
CA ASP A 78 -12.34 0.81 1.10
C ASP A 78 -10.99 0.32 1.63
N VAL A 79 -10.26 -0.45 0.84
CA VAL A 79 -8.85 -0.76 1.07
C VAL A 79 -8.04 0.30 0.34
N ILE A 80 -7.51 1.27 1.08
CA ILE A 80 -7.03 2.54 0.54
C ILE A 80 -5.58 2.47 0.11
N PHE A 81 -4.72 2.06 1.03
CA PHE A 81 -3.27 2.01 0.84
C PHE A 81 -2.72 0.66 1.25
N GLY A 82 -1.56 0.28 0.69
CA GLY A 82 -0.86 -0.91 1.10
C GLY A 82 -0.42 -1.81 -0.03
N GLY A 83 -0.01 -3.01 0.34
CA GLY A 83 0.52 -4.02 -0.58
C GLY A 83 1.42 -5.01 0.13
N GLY A 84 2.21 -5.75 -0.66
CA GLY A 84 3.32 -6.52 -0.14
C GLY A 84 4.54 -5.63 0.10
N SER A 85 5.29 -5.90 1.15
CA SER A 85 6.61 -5.29 1.40
C SER A 85 7.60 -6.35 1.81
N ILE A 86 8.84 -6.26 1.35
CA ILE A 86 9.97 -7.06 1.83
C ILE A 86 10.87 -6.27 2.77
N LEU A 87 10.74 -4.94 2.78
CA LEU A 87 11.49 -4.03 3.65
C LEU A 87 10.59 -3.51 4.77
N ASN A 88 11.20 -3.29 5.92
CA ASN A 88 10.53 -2.55 6.98
C ASN A 88 10.56 -1.05 6.63
N LYS A 89 9.40 -0.40 6.74
CA LYS A 89 9.21 1.02 6.45
C LYS A 89 8.44 1.64 7.59
N THR A 90 8.63 2.92 7.83
CA THR A 90 7.82 3.67 8.80
C THR A 90 6.94 4.67 8.08
N LEU A 91 5.63 4.58 8.29
CA LEU A 91 4.63 5.51 7.78
C LEU A 91 4.11 6.39 8.91
N SER A 92 3.95 7.68 8.64
CA SER A 92 3.05 8.55 9.39
C SER A 92 1.67 8.47 8.74
N LEU A 93 0.66 8.19 9.53
CA LEU A 93 -0.73 8.19 9.14
C LEU A 93 -1.49 9.20 9.99
N GLU A 94 -1.98 10.24 9.37
CA GLU A 94 -2.76 11.31 9.99
C GLU A 94 -4.12 11.48 9.30
N GLY A 95 -5.13 11.92 10.03
CA GLY A 95 -6.45 12.14 9.43
C GLY A 95 -7.50 12.62 10.41
N GLN A 96 -8.70 12.77 9.87
CA GLN A 96 -9.89 13.16 10.62
C GLN A 96 -11.13 12.43 10.12
N ILE A 97 -11.96 12.00 11.05
CA ILE A 97 -13.30 11.46 10.80
C ILE A 97 -14.32 12.39 11.45
N MET A 98 -15.12 13.07 10.63
CA MET A 98 -16.22 13.90 11.09
C MET A 98 -17.53 13.13 10.91
N THR A 99 -18.10 12.63 12.00
CA THR A 99 -19.29 11.77 12.00
C THR A 99 -20.55 12.58 12.26
N GLU A 100 -21.52 12.52 11.34
CA GLU A 100 -22.89 13.01 11.55
C GLU A 100 -23.80 11.87 12.03
N SER A 101 -23.69 10.69 11.42
CA SER A 101 -24.39 9.47 11.85
C SER A 101 -23.67 8.20 11.39
N GLY A 102 -24.00 7.05 11.97
CA GLY A 102 -23.34 5.78 11.67
C GLY A 102 -21.92 5.72 12.21
N SER A 103 -21.04 4.99 11.54
CA SER A 103 -19.62 4.89 11.93
C SER A 103 -18.69 4.70 10.73
N ALA A 104 -17.50 5.29 10.82
CA ALA A 104 -16.35 4.97 9.97
C ALA A 104 -15.19 4.58 10.89
N VAL A 105 -14.50 3.49 10.57
CA VAL A 105 -13.39 2.96 11.37
C VAL A 105 -12.19 2.72 10.48
N VAL A 106 -11.06 3.37 10.81
CA VAL A 106 -9.78 3.10 10.15
C VAL A 106 -9.17 1.85 10.75
N ARG A 107 -8.86 0.89 9.89
CA ARG A 107 -8.20 -0.35 10.25
C ARG A 107 -6.90 -0.51 9.52
N ILE A 108 -5.90 -1.00 10.23
CA ILE A 108 -4.59 -1.31 9.69
C ILE A 108 -4.37 -2.80 9.85
N ARG A 109 -4.24 -3.51 8.73
CA ARG A 109 -3.87 -4.91 8.74
C ARG A 109 -2.39 -5.04 8.43
N MET A 110 -1.64 -5.68 9.31
CA MET A 110 -0.24 -6.07 9.11
C MET A 110 -0.16 -7.59 9.21
N ASN A 111 0.02 -8.25 8.07
CA ASN A 111 -0.08 -9.72 7.95
C ASN A 111 -1.43 -10.25 8.48
N ASP A 112 -1.39 -10.95 9.62
CA ASP A 112 -2.57 -11.54 10.28
C ASP A 112 -3.14 -10.66 11.40
N GLU A 113 -2.44 -9.60 11.77
CA GLU A 113 -2.86 -8.68 12.83
C GLU A 113 -3.67 -7.52 12.26
N VAL A 114 -4.75 -7.14 12.95
CA VAL A 114 -5.59 -5.99 12.62
C VAL A 114 -5.65 -5.06 13.81
N ILE A 115 -5.30 -3.79 13.58
CA ILE A 115 -5.38 -2.71 14.57
C ILE A 115 -6.49 -1.76 14.12
N GLU A 116 -7.35 -1.33 15.05
CA GLU A 116 -8.31 -0.25 14.84
C GLU A 116 -7.73 1.04 15.41
N LEU A 117 -7.77 2.12 14.64
CA LEU A 117 -7.40 3.45 15.13
C LEU A 117 -8.61 4.10 15.79
N GLU A 118 -8.40 4.56 17.02
CA GLU A 118 -9.38 5.33 17.77
C GLU A 118 -9.07 6.84 17.61
N PRO A 119 -9.93 7.62 16.92
CA PRO A 119 -9.80 9.06 16.85
C PRO A 119 -9.99 9.70 18.23
N ASP A 120 -9.41 10.89 18.40
CA ASP A 120 -9.70 11.73 19.57
C ASP A 120 -11.14 12.31 19.57
N SER A 121 -11.47 13.13 20.56
CA SER A 121 -12.81 13.74 20.70
C SER A 121 -13.22 14.64 19.53
N ASP A 122 -12.27 15.14 18.77
CA ASP A 122 -12.48 16.02 17.61
C ASP A 122 -12.39 15.24 16.29
N GLY A 123 -12.26 13.91 16.38
CA GLY A 123 -12.21 13.00 15.26
C GLY A 123 -10.82 12.87 14.63
N HIS A 124 -9.77 13.47 15.20
CA HIS A 124 -8.42 13.41 14.67
C HIS A 124 -7.68 12.16 15.12
N PHE A 125 -6.81 11.68 14.30
CA PHE A 125 -5.77 10.69 14.63
C PHE A 125 -4.46 11.04 13.93
N ASP A 126 -3.36 10.74 14.62
CA ASP A 126 -1.99 10.86 14.15
C ASP A 126 -1.20 9.71 14.77
N THR A 127 -0.61 8.85 13.93
CA THR A 127 0.09 7.67 14.39
C THR A 127 1.24 7.31 13.45
N GLU A 128 2.28 6.71 14.02
CA GLU A 128 3.34 6.07 13.25
C GLU A 128 3.11 4.56 13.16
N LEU A 129 3.28 4.03 11.96
CA LEU A 129 3.09 2.62 11.63
C LEU A 129 4.42 2.03 11.17
N ASN A 130 4.89 1.00 11.87
CA ASN A 130 6.02 0.21 11.41
C ASN A 130 5.51 -0.87 10.46
N ILE A 131 5.57 -0.62 9.16
CA ILE A 131 5.22 -1.58 8.12
C ILE A 131 6.28 -2.68 8.11
N LEU A 132 5.85 -3.91 8.36
CA LEU A 132 6.72 -5.09 8.40
C LEU A 132 6.75 -5.78 7.04
N SER A 133 7.73 -6.65 6.85
CA SER A 133 7.74 -7.57 5.71
C SER A 133 6.46 -8.39 5.67
N GLY A 134 5.81 -8.48 4.51
CA GLY A 134 4.54 -9.18 4.28
C GLY A 134 3.46 -8.29 3.71
N GLY A 135 2.20 -8.67 3.88
CA GLY A 135 1.04 -7.92 3.39
C GLY A 135 0.53 -6.91 4.41
N ASN A 136 0.51 -5.63 4.04
CA ASN A 136 0.08 -4.54 4.93
C ASN A 136 -0.93 -3.66 4.22
N TYR A 137 -2.04 -3.33 4.88
CA TYR A 137 -3.14 -2.57 4.27
C TYR A 137 -3.77 -1.61 5.25
N ILE A 138 -4.04 -0.40 4.78
CA ILE A 138 -4.82 0.62 5.47
C ILE A 138 -6.19 0.66 4.82
N MET A 139 -7.24 0.49 5.62
CA MET A 139 -8.61 0.40 5.15
C MET A 139 -9.57 1.20 6.03
N ILE A 140 -10.70 1.56 5.48
CA ILE A 140 -11.82 2.16 6.22
C ILE A 140 -13.06 1.30 6.05
N ASP A 141 -13.70 0.96 7.16
CA ASP A 141 -15.00 0.31 7.22
C ASP A 141 -16.07 1.36 7.51
N TYR A 142 -17.10 1.41 6.67
CA TYR A 142 -18.26 2.28 6.81
C TYR A 142 -19.50 1.47 7.20
N SER A 143 -20.29 1.97 8.15
CA SER A 143 -21.57 1.38 8.53
C SER A 143 -22.61 2.48 8.68
N ASP A 144 -23.51 2.60 7.68
CA ASP A 144 -24.53 3.65 7.58
C ASP A 144 -23.95 5.05 7.86
N PHE A 145 -22.69 5.26 7.42
CA PHE A 145 -21.91 6.45 7.75
C PHE A 145 -22.35 7.64 6.92
N ALA A 146 -22.75 8.71 7.61
CA ALA A 146 -22.86 10.06 7.07
C ALA A 146 -21.84 10.97 7.76
N GLY A 147 -21.09 11.73 6.95
CA GLY A 147 -19.99 12.55 7.40
C GLY A 147 -18.82 12.53 6.43
N SER A 148 -17.69 13.04 6.85
CA SER A 148 -16.47 13.07 6.02
C SER A 148 -15.30 12.35 6.66
N VAL A 149 -14.41 11.82 5.80
CA VAL A 149 -13.12 11.26 6.20
C VAL A 149 -12.03 11.91 5.37
N GLU A 150 -10.98 12.36 6.04
CA GLU A 150 -9.73 12.77 5.42
C GLU A 150 -8.58 11.92 6.00
N LEU A 151 -7.68 11.43 5.14
CA LEU A 151 -6.57 10.61 5.54
C LEU A 151 -5.36 10.91 4.67
N HIS A 152 -4.19 11.04 5.32
CA HIS A 152 -2.92 11.26 4.67
C HIS A 152 -1.89 10.25 5.19
N SER A 153 -1.21 9.59 4.27
CA SER A 153 -0.13 8.64 4.53
C SER A 153 1.15 9.08 3.84
N LYS A 154 2.26 9.09 4.58
CA LYS A 154 3.59 9.44 4.06
C LYS A 154 4.68 8.65 4.80
N TYR A 155 5.84 8.47 4.16
CA TYR A 155 7.00 7.92 4.87
C TYR A 155 7.55 8.94 5.87
N THR A 156 8.00 8.47 7.06
CA THR A 156 8.66 9.33 8.06
C THR A 156 10.15 9.45 7.79
N ASP A 157 10.74 8.44 7.15
CA ASP A 157 12.15 8.42 6.76
C ASP A 157 12.24 8.73 5.25
N ASP A 158 12.03 9.99 4.85
CA ASP A 158 12.40 10.46 3.51
C ASP A 158 13.79 11.08 3.60
N PRO A 159 14.86 10.40 3.11
CA PRO A 159 16.22 10.90 3.18
C PRO A 159 16.51 12.06 2.21
N GLU A 160 15.54 12.59 1.47
CA GLU A 160 15.74 13.62 0.44
C GLU A 160 15.48 15.06 0.91
N HIS A 161 15.34 15.32 2.22
CA HIS A 161 15.12 16.67 2.76
C HIS A 161 16.14 17.09 3.85
N GLU A 162 17.43 16.71 3.70
CA GLU A 162 18.54 17.42 4.37
C GLU A 162 19.44 18.14 3.36
#